data_ffe00cb02b2da47af2ed9f57f73bb27a
#
_entry.id   ffe00cb02b2da47af2ed9f57f73bb27a
#
_cell.length_a   1.000
_cell.length_b   1.000
_cell.length_c   1.000
_cell.angle_alpha   90.00
_cell.angle_beta   90.00
_cell.angle_gamma   90.00
#
_symmetry.space_group_name_H-M   'P 1'
#
loop_
_entity.id
_entity.type
_entity.pdbx_description
1 polymer ?
#
loop_
_entity_poly.entity_id
_entity_poly.type
_entity_poly.pdbx_seq_one_letter_code
_entity_poly.pdbx_strand_id
1 'polypeptide(L)'
;MCSLKGAFMTQLLIRLFIRRPNSPQDPCVRAAYGNLASVVGMVCNILLCLGKFVVGTLFGSIAITADALNNLSDASSNIVSLVGFKLAAKAPDAEHPYGHARFEYLAGLVVSVTILGIGFSLLKESVTKVLHPTPVQFGWLTVAVLVVSILVKLWMSGFNRAIGRIISSETLIATAADSRNDVLTTGAVLISTVVCSLTGWARLDGIMGVAVAAFILWSGWGLVMDTLSPLLGESPSPELVEHIEQTVMGYPGVLGMHDLMVHDYGPGHQFASLHIEFPAETDPLKAHDLSLIHI
;
A
#
# COMPACT_ATOMS: atom_id res chain seq x y z
N MET A 1 16.30 19.13 -17.14
CA MET A 1 17.47 18.78 -16.28
C MET A 1 17.16 19.21 -14.86
N CYS A 2 16.41 18.42 -14.09
CA CYS A 2 16.03 18.76 -12.74
C CYS A 2 16.85 17.93 -11.76
N SER A 3 17.58 18.62 -10.96
CA SER A 3 18.49 18.29 -9.85
C SER A 3 18.42 16.86 -9.28
N LEU A 4 19.42 16.07 -9.63
CA LEU A 4 19.70 14.70 -9.21
C LEU A 4 20.54 14.61 -7.92
N LYS A 5 20.47 15.56 -7.00
CA LYS A 5 21.29 15.53 -5.77
C LYS A 5 20.74 14.66 -4.63
N GLY A 6 19.45 14.22 -4.66
CA GLY A 6 18.96 13.09 -3.86
C GLY A 6 19.29 11.72 -4.46
N ALA A 7 19.93 11.69 -5.61
CA ALA A 7 20.07 10.56 -6.53
C ALA A 7 21.25 9.63 -6.25
N PHE A 8 22.21 9.98 -5.43
CA PHE A 8 23.41 9.13 -5.25
C PHE A 8 23.03 7.80 -4.60
N MET A 9 22.30 7.82 -3.49
CA MET A 9 21.86 6.61 -2.80
C MET A 9 20.86 5.80 -3.62
N THR A 10 19.92 6.49 -4.30
CA THR A 10 18.98 5.85 -5.24
C THR A 10 19.71 5.16 -6.39
N GLN A 11 20.67 5.84 -7.03
CA GLN A 11 21.47 5.26 -8.13
C GLN A 11 22.36 4.12 -7.63
N LEU A 12 22.94 4.24 -6.43
CA LEU A 12 23.74 3.19 -5.81
C LEU A 12 22.91 1.92 -5.61
N LEU A 13 21.70 2.05 -5.02
CA LEU A 13 20.80 0.92 -4.81
C LEU A 13 20.37 0.29 -6.14
N ILE A 14 20.02 1.08 -7.15
CA ILE A 14 19.67 0.58 -8.47
C ILE A 14 20.83 -0.21 -9.09
N ARG A 15 22.06 0.32 -9.04
CA ARG A 15 23.25 -0.35 -9.58
C ARG A 15 23.62 -1.64 -8.86
N LEU A 16 23.41 -1.70 -7.52
CA LEU A 16 23.74 -2.88 -6.71
C LEU A 16 22.72 -4.02 -6.92
N PHE A 17 21.44 -3.71 -7.07
CA PHE A 17 20.37 -4.72 -7.04
C PHE A 17 19.75 -5.01 -8.42
N ILE A 18 19.93 -4.14 -9.42
CA ILE A 18 19.31 -4.32 -10.74
C ILE A 18 20.40 -4.62 -11.79
N ARG A 19 20.37 -5.85 -12.32
CA ARG A 19 21.38 -6.34 -13.27
C ARG A 19 21.36 -5.65 -14.64
N ARG A 20 20.21 -5.11 -15.09
CA ARG A 20 20.05 -4.46 -16.40
C ARG A 20 19.19 -3.20 -16.28
N PRO A 21 19.70 -2.11 -15.68
CA PRO A 21 18.90 -0.92 -15.40
C PRO A 21 18.41 -0.17 -16.65
N ASN A 22 18.96 -0.48 -17.83
CA ASN A 22 18.69 0.24 -19.08
C ASN A 22 17.48 -0.31 -19.88
N SER A 23 16.78 -1.34 -19.37
CA SER A 23 15.63 -1.95 -20.05
C SER A 23 14.40 -1.99 -19.16
N PRO A 24 13.84 -0.83 -18.72
CA PRO A 24 12.71 -0.78 -17.80
C PRO A 24 11.40 -1.33 -18.39
N GLN A 25 11.34 -1.54 -19.71
CA GLN A 25 10.20 -2.15 -20.41
C GLN A 25 10.16 -3.68 -20.29
N ASP A 26 11.28 -4.32 -19.93
CA ASP A 26 11.33 -5.76 -19.68
C ASP A 26 10.53 -6.08 -18.39
N PRO A 27 9.53 -6.97 -18.43
CA PRO A 27 8.71 -7.32 -17.28
C PRO A 27 9.54 -7.80 -16.07
N CYS A 28 10.62 -8.54 -16.30
CA CYS A 28 11.51 -9.01 -15.25
C CYS A 28 12.29 -7.86 -14.58
N VAL A 29 12.74 -6.91 -15.38
CA VAL A 29 13.44 -5.71 -14.88
C VAL A 29 12.47 -4.79 -14.14
N ARG A 30 11.26 -4.60 -14.67
CA ARG A 30 10.18 -3.84 -14.02
C ARG A 30 9.84 -4.43 -12.64
N ALA A 31 9.67 -5.75 -12.55
CA ALA A 31 9.42 -6.45 -11.28
C ALA A 31 10.60 -6.27 -10.29
N ALA A 32 11.85 -6.30 -10.76
CA ALA A 32 13.02 -6.07 -9.92
C ALA A 32 13.05 -4.65 -9.32
N TYR A 33 12.64 -3.62 -10.09
CA TYR A 33 12.49 -2.26 -9.58
C TYR A 33 11.39 -2.15 -8.51
N GLY A 34 10.22 -2.76 -8.75
CA GLY A 34 9.12 -2.81 -7.79
C GLY A 34 9.52 -3.51 -6.49
N ASN A 35 10.15 -4.68 -6.58
CA ASN A 35 10.65 -5.43 -5.43
C ASN A 35 11.70 -4.63 -4.63
N LEU A 36 12.64 -3.96 -5.31
CA LEU A 36 13.62 -3.10 -4.66
C LEU A 36 12.94 -1.98 -3.88
N ALA A 37 11.96 -1.31 -4.47
CA ALA A 37 11.24 -0.23 -3.82
C ALA A 37 10.48 -0.73 -2.58
N SER A 38 9.79 -1.86 -2.68
CA SER A 38 9.03 -2.47 -1.59
C SER A 38 9.94 -2.90 -0.43
N VAL A 39 11.06 -3.57 -0.72
CA VAL A 39 12.01 -4.03 0.31
C VAL A 39 12.67 -2.85 1.01
N VAL A 40 13.10 -1.83 0.27
CA VAL A 40 13.69 -0.62 0.85
C VAL A 40 12.67 0.11 1.71
N GLY A 41 11.43 0.26 1.22
CA GLY A 41 10.33 0.86 1.98
C GLY A 41 10.04 0.12 3.29
N MET A 42 9.93 -1.20 3.23
CA MET A 42 9.70 -2.06 4.40
C MET A 42 10.83 -1.91 5.45
N VAL A 43 12.09 -2.02 5.03
CA VAL A 43 13.24 -1.92 5.94
C VAL A 43 13.30 -0.54 6.60
N CYS A 44 13.13 0.53 5.82
CA CYS A 44 13.12 1.89 6.36
C CYS A 44 11.96 2.08 7.36
N ASN A 45 10.75 1.66 7.04
CA ASN A 45 9.59 1.80 7.93
C ASN A 45 9.75 0.98 9.23
N ILE A 46 10.32 -0.22 9.18
CA ILE A 46 10.61 -1.02 10.38
C ILE A 46 11.65 -0.31 11.26
N LEU A 47 12.73 0.20 10.67
CA LEU A 47 13.77 0.92 11.44
C LEU A 47 13.22 2.20 12.07
N LEU A 48 12.40 2.96 11.34
CA LEU A 48 11.75 4.15 11.85
C LEU A 48 10.74 3.82 12.96
N CYS A 49 9.95 2.76 12.79
CA CYS A 49 9.04 2.26 13.82
C CYS A 49 9.79 1.94 15.10
N LEU A 50 10.84 1.10 15.04
CA LEU A 50 11.63 0.71 16.21
C LEU A 50 12.26 1.92 16.90
N GLY A 51 12.88 2.82 16.16
CA GLY A 51 13.50 4.03 16.71
C GLY A 51 12.50 4.94 17.42
N LYS A 52 11.37 5.24 16.78
CA LYS A 52 10.31 6.06 17.37
C LYS A 52 9.64 5.37 18.57
N PHE A 53 9.40 4.06 18.48
CA PHE A 53 8.76 3.30 19.55
C PHE A 53 9.62 3.32 20.83
N VAL A 54 10.91 3.03 20.71
CA VAL A 54 11.85 3.09 21.83
C VAL A 54 11.88 4.48 22.45
N VAL A 55 12.00 5.52 21.63
CA VAL A 55 12.04 6.90 22.14
C VAL A 55 10.69 7.32 22.72
N GLY A 56 9.57 6.99 22.07
CA GLY A 56 8.22 7.29 22.58
C GLY A 56 7.96 6.69 23.94
N THR A 57 8.35 5.43 24.14
CA THR A 57 8.21 4.72 25.42
C THR A 57 9.15 5.25 26.49
N LEU A 58 10.42 5.47 26.17
CA LEU A 58 11.42 5.98 27.13
C LEU A 58 11.09 7.39 27.65
N PHE A 59 10.59 8.28 26.79
CA PHE A 59 10.25 9.66 27.16
C PHE A 59 8.76 9.87 27.44
N GLY A 60 7.94 8.83 27.41
CA GLY A 60 6.52 8.85 27.78
C GLY A 60 5.64 9.68 26.82
N SER A 61 6.01 9.78 25.54
CA SER A 61 5.19 10.46 24.52
C SER A 61 4.31 9.48 23.76
N ILE A 62 3.00 9.59 23.95
CA ILE A 62 1.99 8.80 23.23
C ILE A 62 1.93 9.21 21.77
N ALA A 63 2.11 10.51 21.48
CA ALA A 63 2.11 11.00 20.09
C ALA A 63 3.25 10.38 19.25
N ILE A 64 4.45 10.24 19.84
CA ILE A 64 5.59 9.60 19.16
C ILE A 64 5.36 8.09 19.01
N THR A 65 4.78 7.44 20.01
CA THR A 65 4.43 6.01 19.94
C THR A 65 3.35 5.77 18.88
N ALA A 66 2.36 6.64 18.76
CA ALA A 66 1.34 6.59 17.71
C ALA A 66 1.96 6.76 16.32
N ASP A 67 2.87 7.73 16.14
CA ASP A 67 3.61 7.95 14.89
C ASP A 67 4.54 6.75 14.54
N ALA A 68 5.10 6.05 15.55
CA ALA A 68 5.82 4.80 15.35
C ALA A 68 4.91 3.69 14.78
N LEU A 69 3.69 3.59 15.28
CA LEU A 69 2.72 2.58 14.82
C LEU A 69 2.16 2.90 13.43
N ASN A 70 2.10 4.18 13.05
CA ASN A 70 1.85 4.55 11.67
C ASN A 70 2.91 3.96 10.71
N ASN A 71 4.21 4.09 11.06
CA ASN A 71 5.27 3.45 10.27
C ASN A 71 5.19 1.91 10.27
N LEU A 72 4.66 1.29 11.33
CA LEU A 72 4.40 -0.15 11.34
C LEU A 72 3.28 -0.52 10.37
N SER A 73 2.22 0.29 10.28
CA SER A 73 1.15 0.14 9.29
C SER A 73 1.71 0.14 7.86
N ASP A 74 2.58 1.12 7.55
CA ASP A 74 3.23 1.21 6.23
C ASP A 74 4.13 0.00 5.94
N ALA A 75 4.90 -0.45 6.94
CA ALA A 75 5.73 -1.65 6.82
C ALA A 75 4.88 -2.90 6.59
N SER A 76 3.73 -3.00 7.27
CA SER A 76 2.82 -4.13 7.15
C SER A 76 2.20 -4.22 5.76
N SER A 77 1.82 -3.08 5.17
CA SER A 77 1.33 -3.03 3.78
C SER A 77 2.37 -3.57 2.78
N ASN A 78 3.65 -3.23 2.98
CA ASN A 78 4.74 -3.76 2.17
C ASN A 78 4.96 -5.27 2.39
N ILE A 79 4.85 -5.77 3.64
CA ILE A 79 4.99 -7.20 3.97
C ILE A 79 3.85 -8.00 3.34
N VAL A 80 2.61 -7.51 3.45
CA VAL A 80 1.43 -8.14 2.83
C VAL A 80 1.63 -8.28 1.33
N SER A 81 2.09 -7.22 0.66
CA SER A 81 2.40 -7.28 -0.76
C SER A 81 3.43 -8.37 -1.08
N LEU A 82 4.54 -8.43 -0.33
CA LEU A 82 5.60 -9.41 -0.56
C LEU A 82 5.15 -10.86 -0.27
N VAL A 83 4.44 -11.10 0.83
CA VAL A 83 3.94 -12.44 1.20
C VAL A 83 2.81 -12.85 0.29
N GLY A 84 1.89 -11.94 0.00
CA GLY A 84 0.78 -12.12 -0.91
C GLY A 84 1.26 -12.55 -2.30
N PHE A 85 2.21 -11.83 -2.88
CA PHE A 85 2.82 -12.20 -4.17
C PHE A 85 3.44 -13.60 -4.14
N LYS A 86 4.09 -13.98 -3.05
CA LYS A 86 4.73 -15.29 -2.92
C LYS A 86 3.71 -16.43 -2.80
N LEU A 87 2.63 -16.24 -2.06
CA LEU A 87 1.55 -17.21 -1.91
C LEU A 87 0.65 -17.25 -3.15
N ALA A 88 0.35 -16.09 -3.72
CA ALA A 88 -0.44 -15.95 -4.93
C ALA A 88 0.23 -16.62 -6.15
N ALA A 89 1.56 -16.69 -6.18
CA ALA A 89 2.32 -17.36 -7.23
C ALA A 89 2.24 -18.89 -7.19
N LYS A 90 1.59 -19.48 -6.16
CA LYS A 90 1.37 -20.93 -6.10
C LYS A 90 0.37 -21.35 -7.19
N ALA A 91 0.76 -22.32 -8.01
CA ALA A 91 -0.08 -22.85 -9.08
C ALA A 91 -1.43 -23.39 -8.56
N PRO A 92 -2.49 -23.40 -9.38
CA PRO A 92 -3.73 -24.09 -9.07
C PRO A 92 -3.48 -25.54 -8.69
N ASP A 93 -4.24 -26.04 -7.71
CA ASP A 93 -4.22 -27.44 -7.28
C ASP A 93 -5.66 -28.00 -7.21
N ALA A 94 -5.80 -29.28 -6.82
CA ALA A 94 -7.11 -29.93 -6.77
C ALA A 94 -8.08 -29.30 -5.75
N GLU A 95 -7.56 -28.67 -4.70
CA GLU A 95 -8.36 -28.00 -3.66
C GLU A 95 -8.69 -26.55 -4.06
N HIS A 96 -7.81 -25.91 -4.84
CA HIS A 96 -7.94 -24.52 -5.29
C HIS A 96 -7.75 -24.42 -6.82
N PRO A 97 -8.75 -24.84 -7.62
CA PRO A 97 -8.64 -24.92 -9.08
C PRO A 97 -8.48 -23.54 -9.76
N TYR A 98 -8.90 -22.46 -9.11
CA TYR A 98 -8.73 -21.09 -9.60
C TYR A 98 -7.44 -20.42 -9.08
N GLY A 99 -6.57 -21.17 -8.38
CA GLY A 99 -5.31 -20.67 -7.82
C GLY A 99 -5.44 -20.08 -6.42
N HIS A 100 -4.34 -19.52 -5.95
CA HIS A 100 -4.18 -19.09 -4.56
C HIS A 100 -4.08 -17.57 -4.40
N ALA A 101 -4.34 -16.79 -5.46
CA ALA A 101 -4.09 -15.35 -5.45
C ALA A 101 -4.94 -14.58 -4.43
N ARG A 102 -6.11 -15.10 -3.99
CA ARG A 102 -6.91 -14.51 -2.91
C ARG A 102 -6.23 -14.50 -1.54
N PHE A 103 -5.17 -15.29 -1.33
CA PHE A 103 -4.38 -15.21 -0.11
C PHE A 103 -3.77 -13.82 0.13
N GLU A 104 -3.56 -13.04 -0.92
CA GLU A 104 -3.11 -11.65 -0.80
C GLU A 104 -4.15 -10.79 -0.06
N TYR A 105 -5.42 -10.87 -0.45
CA TYR A 105 -6.50 -10.16 0.21
C TYR A 105 -6.70 -10.62 1.66
N LEU A 106 -6.63 -11.94 1.93
CA LEU A 106 -6.75 -12.47 3.29
C LEU A 106 -5.61 -12.00 4.19
N ALA A 107 -4.38 -12.00 3.70
CA ALA A 107 -3.24 -11.50 4.44
C ALA A 107 -3.40 -10.00 4.73
N GLY A 108 -3.83 -9.21 3.74
CA GLY A 108 -4.15 -7.79 3.90
C GLY A 108 -5.23 -7.54 4.95
N LEU A 109 -6.29 -8.35 4.97
CA LEU A 109 -7.36 -8.25 5.95
C LEU A 109 -6.86 -8.52 7.38
N VAL A 110 -6.05 -9.55 7.59
CA VAL A 110 -5.47 -9.85 8.92
C VAL A 110 -4.64 -8.68 9.43
N VAL A 111 -3.81 -8.09 8.57
CA VAL A 111 -2.98 -6.95 8.95
C VAL A 111 -3.83 -5.72 9.24
N SER A 112 -4.82 -5.40 8.40
CA SER A 112 -5.68 -4.23 8.59
C SER A 112 -6.51 -4.31 9.88
N VAL A 113 -7.03 -5.49 10.23
CA VAL A 113 -7.73 -5.72 11.51
C VAL A 113 -6.77 -5.54 12.70
N THR A 114 -5.53 -6.01 12.58
CA THR A 114 -4.50 -5.80 13.62
C THR A 114 -4.19 -4.31 13.79
N ILE A 115 -4.03 -3.56 12.70
CA ILE A 115 -3.82 -2.10 12.72
C ILE A 115 -4.98 -1.38 13.40
N LEU A 116 -6.22 -1.76 13.10
CA LEU A 116 -7.39 -1.19 13.78
C LEU A 116 -7.38 -1.47 15.28
N GLY A 117 -7.05 -2.70 15.71
CA GLY A 117 -6.92 -3.05 17.12
C GLY A 117 -5.87 -2.19 17.86
N ILE A 118 -4.72 -1.99 17.23
CA ILE A 118 -3.67 -1.11 17.75
C ILE A 118 -4.14 0.35 17.78
N GLY A 119 -4.79 0.83 16.72
CA GLY A 119 -5.33 2.18 16.62
C GLY A 119 -6.36 2.49 17.73
N PHE A 120 -7.26 1.55 18.04
CA PHE A 120 -8.20 1.69 19.15
C PHE A 120 -7.51 1.74 20.52
N SER A 121 -6.49 0.91 20.75
CA SER A 121 -5.69 0.95 21.99
C SER A 121 -5.02 2.31 22.18
N LEU A 122 -4.39 2.81 21.10
CA LEU A 122 -3.76 4.14 21.09
C LEU A 122 -4.76 5.27 21.34
N LEU A 123 -5.93 5.21 20.71
CA LEU A 123 -6.98 6.20 20.92
C LEU A 123 -7.38 6.26 22.39
N LYS A 124 -7.61 5.10 23.01
CA LYS A 124 -7.94 4.99 24.44
C LYS A 124 -6.85 5.59 25.32
N GLU A 125 -5.58 5.24 25.09
CA GLU A 125 -4.45 5.77 25.85
C GLU A 125 -4.29 7.28 25.67
N SER A 126 -4.43 7.76 24.44
CA SER A 126 -4.33 9.19 24.11
C SER A 126 -5.44 10.00 24.77
N VAL A 127 -6.70 9.53 24.76
CA VAL A 127 -7.82 10.15 25.47
C VAL A 127 -7.55 10.15 26.98
N THR A 128 -7.06 9.05 27.54
CA THR A 128 -6.71 8.98 28.97
C THR A 128 -5.64 10.03 29.31
N LYS A 129 -4.64 10.23 28.45
CA LYS A 129 -3.60 11.23 28.65
C LYS A 129 -4.10 12.67 28.52
N VAL A 130 -5.13 12.92 27.72
CA VAL A 130 -5.80 14.23 27.67
C VAL A 130 -6.51 14.54 28.99
N LEU A 131 -7.19 13.52 29.55
CA LEU A 131 -7.94 13.66 30.81
C LEU A 131 -7.02 13.71 32.03
N HIS A 132 -5.98 12.87 32.05
CA HIS A 132 -4.98 12.74 33.10
C HIS A 132 -3.58 13.00 32.56
N PRO A 133 -3.20 14.28 32.36
CA PRO A 133 -1.94 14.64 31.72
C PRO A 133 -0.73 14.16 32.52
N THR A 134 0.15 13.42 31.87
CA THR A 134 1.46 13.04 32.41
C THR A 134 2.55 13.84 31.70
N PRO A 135 3.55 14.35 32.44
CA PRO A 135 4.61 15.13 31.82
C PRO A 135 5.40 14.27 30.81
N VAL A 136 5.63 14.85 29.64
CA VAL A 136 6.53 14.28 28.64
C VAL A 136 7.95 14.72 28.97
N GLN A 137 8.87 13.76 29.10
CA GLN A 137 10.26 14.10 29.30
C GLN A 137 10.89 14.51 27.97
N PHE A 138 11.39 15.74 27.92
CA PHE A 138 12.10 16.23 26.74
C PHE A 138 13.53 15.66 26.70
N GLY A 139 13.91 15.10 25.56
CA GLY A 139 15.27 14.66 25.30
C GLY A 139 15.74 15.06 23.90
N TRP A 140 16.99 15.50 23.79
CA TRP A 140 17.60 15.75 22.48
C TRP A 140 17.55 14.52 21.55
N LEU A 141 17.55 13.31 22.14
CA LEU A 141 17.41 12.06 21.41
C LEU A 141 16.05 11.98 20.72
N THR A 142 14.98 12.44 21.37
CA THR A 142 13.62 12.49 20.79
C THR A 142 13.60 13.37 19.54
N VAL A 143 14.13 14.58 19.64
CA VAL A 143 14.20 15.51 18.51
C VAL A 143 15.05 14.91 17.38
N ALA A 144 16.21 14.33 17.70
CA ALA A 144 17.10 13.72 16.71
C ALA A 144 16.39 12.58 15.94
N VAL A 145 15.70 11.68 16.64
CA VAL A 145 14.96 10.56 16.00
C VAL A 145 13.84 11.06 15.11
N LEU A 146 13.07 12.07 15.53
CA LEU A 146 12.00 12.64 14.70
C LEU A 146 12.55 13.38 13.48
N VAL A 147 13.63 14.14 13.62
CA VAL A 147 14.29 14.81 12.49
C VAL A 147 14.87 13.78 11.50
N VAL A 148 15.55 12.75 11.98
CA VAL A 148 16.05 11.66 11.14
C VAL A 148 14.90 10.97 10.42
N SER A 149 13.78 10.73 11.12
CA SER A 149 12.58 10.15 10.52
C SER A 149 12.03 10.99 9.35
N ILE A 150 11.92 12.31 9.54
CA ILE A 150 11.51 13.25 8.48
C ILE A 150 12.46 13.16 7.28
N LEU A 151 13.78 13.19 7.52
CA LEU A 151 14.77 13.11 6.44
C LEU A 151 14.71 11.77 5.67
N VAL A 152 14.52 10.65 6.38
CA VAL A 152 14.37 9.33 5.75
C VAL A 152 13.09 9.27 4.91
N LYS A 153 11.95 9.76 5.43
CA LYS A 153 10.67 9.78 4.69
C LYS A 153 10.72 10.72 3.47
N LEU A 154 11.40 11.85 3.55
CA LEU A 154 11.64 12.73 2.39
C LEU A 154 12.49 12.02 1.33
N TRP A 155 13.54 11.31 1.76
CA TRP A 155 14.34 10.51 0.83
C TRP A 155 13.52 9.37 0.21
N MET A 156 12.74 8.62 0.99
CA MET A 156 11.85 7.55 0.51
C MET A 156 10.86 8.08 -0.52
N SER A 157 10.26 9.24 -0.28
CA SER A 157 9.37 9.89 -1.25
C SER A 157 10.08 10.18 -2.58
N GLY A 158 11.29 10.74 -2.53
CA GLY A 158 12.11 10.98 -3.72
C GLY A 158 12.49 9.69 -4.45
N PHE A 159 12.87 8.65 -3.69
CA PHE A 159 13.25 7.34 -4.20
C PHE A 159 12.08 6.65 -4.92
N ASN A 160 10.92 6.53 -4.26
CA ASN A 160 9.73 5.90 -4.83
C ASN A 160 9.23 6.66 -6.07
N ARG A 161 9.25 8.01 -6.03
CA ARG A 161 8.88 8.83 -7.18
C ARG A 161 9.83 8.65 -8.36
N ALA A 162 11.13 8.51 -8.11
CA ALA A 162 12.12 8.27 -9.16
C ALA A 162 11.91 6.92 -9.83
N ILE A 163 11.76 5.85 -9.04
CA ILE A 163 11.50 4.50 -9.56
C ILE A 163 10.14 4.44 -10.25
N GLY A 164 9.08 4.97 -9.63
CA GLY A 164 7.74 5.01 -10.19
C GLY A 164 7.68 5.63 -11.59
N ARG A 165 8.47 6.70 -11.82
CA ARG A 165 8.60 7.31 -13.14
C ARG A 165 9.37 6.45 -14.14
N ILE A 166 10.41 5.72 -13.69
CA ILE A 166 11.22 4.84 -14.55
C ILE A 166 10.37 3.68 -15.09
N ILE A 167 9.53 3.09 -14.24
CA ILE A 167 8.70 1.92 -14.61
C ILE A 167 7.23 2.25 -14.87
N SER A 168 6.86 3.55 -14.92
CA SER A 168 5.48 4.03 -15.11
C SER A 168 4.50 3.35 -14.13
N SER A 169 4.85 3.35 -12.83
CA SER A 169 4.03 2.74 -11.77
C SER A 169 3.32 3.79 -10.94
N GLU A 170 2.00 3.88 -11.10
CA GLU A 170 1.14 4.77 -10.30
C GLU A 170 1.18 4.38 -8.82
N THR A 171 1.27 3.09 -8.49
CA THR A 171 1.38 2.59 -7.11
C THR A 171 2.62 3.16 -6.40
N LEU A 172 3.78 3.20 -7.05
CA LEU A 172 4.99 3.78 -6.45
C LEU A 172 4.91 5.32 -6.35
N ILE A 173 4.19 5.97 -7.27
CA ILE A 173 3.93 7.41 -7.20
C ILE A 173 3.00 7.72 -6.02
N ALA A 174 1.96 6.89 -5.79
CA ALA A 174 1.09 6.97 -4.63
C ALA A 174 1.88 6.75 -3.32
N THR A 175 2.71 5.70 -3.23
CA THR A 175 3.59 5.45 -2.07
C THR A 175 4.56 6.62 -1.80
N ALA A 176 5.00 7.32 -2.85
CA ALA A 176 5.81 8.54 -2.69
C ALA A 176 5.00 9.70 -2.09
N ALA A 177 3.71 9.81 -2.41
CA ALA A 177 2.80 10.79 -1.82
C ALA A 177 2.52 10.47 -0.35
N ASP A 178 2.29 9.19 -0.01
CA ASP A 178 2.10 8.74 1.38
C ASP A 178 3.32 9.06 2.24
N SER A 179 4.53 8.79 1.74
CA SER A 179 5.77 9.16 2.45
C SER A 179 5.89 10.67 2.71
N ARG A 180 5.28 11.54 1.89
CA ARG A 180 5.22 12.99 2.16
C ARG A 180 4.18 13.33 3.20
N ASN A 181 3.04 12.64 3.22
CA ASN A 181 2.02 12.81 4.26
C ASN A 181 2.60 12.43 5.62
N ASP A 182 3.42 11.39 5.69
CA ASP A 182 4.13 11.00 6.92
C ASP A 182 5.12 12.06 7.42
N VAL A 183 5.74 12.80 6.51
CA VAL A 183 6.57 13.97 6.90
C VAL A 183 5.72 15.02 7.60
N LEU A 184 4.49 15.28 7.14
CA LEU A 184 3.60 16.23 7.77
C LEU A 184 3.15 15.76 9.15
N THR A 185 2.76 14.48 9.31
CA THR A 185 2.34 13.91 10.60
C THR A 185 3.50 13.89 11.60
N THR A 186 4.68 13.38 11.22
CA THR A 186 5.87 13.39 12.07
C THR A 186 6.33 14.82 12.40
N GLY A 187 6.19 15.75 11.46
CA GLY A 187 6.47 17.18 11.68
C GLY A 187 5.54 17.80 12.73
N ALA A 188 4.24 17.48 12.68
CA ALA A 188 3.27 17.92 13.67
C ALA A 188 3.57 17.35 15.07
N VAL A 189 3.97 16.06 15.14
CA VAL A 189 4.40 15.42 16.40
C VAL A 189 5.67 16.08 16.94
N LEU A 190 6.64 16.41 16.08
CA LEU A 190 7.85 17.14 16.49
C LEU A 190 7.53 18.51 17.06
N ILE A 191 6.69 19.30 16.38
CA ILE A 191 6.25 20.61 16.86
C ILE A 191 5.53 20.46 18.20
N SER A 192 4.61 19.50 18.33
CA SER A 192 3.91 19.23 19.58
C SER A 192 4.88 18.91 20.72
N THR A 193 5.88 18.06 20.48
CA THR A 193 6.89 17.67 21.48
C THR A 193 7.71 18.90 21.94
N VAL A 194 8.13 19.75 21.00
CA VAL A 194 8.87 20.99 21.33
C VAL A 194 7.99 21.95 22.12
N VAL A 195 6.74 22.17 21.70
CA VAL A 195 5.80 23.07 22.40
C VAL A 195 5.49 22.53 23.80
N CYS A 196 5.25 21.23 23.98
CA CYS A 196 5.08 20.61 25.29
C CYS A 196 6.27 20.86 26.21
N SER A 197 7.48 20.76 25.67
CA SER A 197 8.73 21.00 26.42
C SER A 197 8.87 22.44 26.86
N LEU A 198 8.53 23.39 26.00
CA LEU A 198 8.69 24.83 26.29
C LEU A 198 7.58 25.39 27.20
N THR A 199 6.35 24.90 27.04
CA THR A 199 5.17 25.42 27.73
C THR A 199 4.76 24.62 28.96
N GLY A 200 5.24 23.37 29.09
CA GLY A 200 4.77 22.41 30.09
C GLY A 200 3.35 21.90 29.86
N TRP A 201 2.75 22.21 28.71
CA TRP A 201 1.35 21.81 28.40
C TRP A 201 1.24 20.38 27.94
N ALA A 202 1.35 19.43 28.90
CA ALA A 202 1.36 17.99 28.65
C ALA A 202 0.10 17.45 27.94
N ARG A 203 -1.03 18.17 27.98
CA ARG A 203 -2.26 17.77 27.27
C ARG A 203 -2.09 17.77 25.73
N LEU A 204 -1.19 18.60 25.21
CA LEU A 204 -0.97 18.71 23.78
C LEU A 204 -0.46 17.39 23.18
N ASP A 205 0.40 16.66 23.88
CA ASP A 205 0.87 15.33 23.45
C ASP A 205 -0.29 14.33 23.35
N GLY A 206 -1.21 14.33 24.33
CA GLY A 206 -2.42 13.49 24.27
C GLY A 206 -3.35 13.88 23.10
N ILE A 207 -3.55 15.17 22.84
CA ILE A 207 -4.35 15.68 21.71
C ILE A 207 -3.74 15.23 20.38
N MET A 208 -2.42 15.37 20.23
CA MET A 208 -1.72 14.90 19.03
C MET A 208 -1.79 13.38 18.89
N GLY A 209 -1.69 12.64 19.99
CA GLY A 209 -1.90 11.20 20.01
C GLY A 209 -3.30 10.80 19.52
N VAL A 210 -4.36 11.51 19.94
CA VAL A 210 -5.73 11.32 19.44
C VAL A 210 -5.80 11.58 17.94
N ALA A 211 -5.20 12.65 17.44
CA ALA A 211 -5.23 13.00 16.03
C ALA A 211 -4.53 11.92 15.16
N VAL A 212 -3.36 11.43 15.60
CA VAL A 212 -2.62 10.38 14.91
C VAL A 212 -3.38 9.05 15.00
N ALA A 213 -3.93 8.69 16.16
CA ALA A 213 -4.73 7.45 16.32
C ALA A 213 -5.99 7.47 15.44
N ALA A 214 -6.67 8.61 15.33
CA ALA A 214 -7.83 8.78 14.44
C ALA A 214 -7.41 8.61 12.97
N PHE A 215 -6.26 9.14 12.57
CA PHE A 215 -5.71 8.95 11.23
C PHE A 215 -5.40 7.47 10.94
N ILE A 216 -4.77 6.76 11.90
CA ILE A 216 -4.48 5.32 11.78
C ILE A 216 -5.78 4.51 11.63
N LEU A 217 -6.81 4.82 12.42
CA LEU A 217 -8.11 4.14 12.33
C LEU A 217 -8.80 4.40 10.98
N TRP A 218 -8.74 5.63 10.48
CA TRP A 218 -9.30 5.98 9.18
C TRP A 218 -8.58 5.26 8.03
N SER A 219 -7.24 5.28 8.04
CA SER A 219 -6.41 4.57 7.06
C SER A 219 -6.59 3.05 7.15
N GLY A 220 -6.61 2.49 8.38
CA GLY A 220 -6.85 1.07 8.61
C GLY A 220 -8.22 0.61 8.13
N TRP A 221 -9.26 1.44 8.29
CA TRP A 221 -10.59 1.15 7.74
C TRP A 221 -10.58 1.11 6.22
N GLY A 222 -9.90 2.06 5.56
CA GLY A 222 -9.68 2.02 4.11
C GLY A 222 -9.05 0.69 3.67
N LEU A 223 -7.96 0.29 4.34
CA LEU A 223 -7.27 -0.98 4.03
C LEU A 223 -8.17 -2.22 4.25
N VAL A 224 -9.07 -2.21 5.26
CA VAL A 224 -10.08 -3.28 5.41
C VAL A 224 -11.01 -3.32 4.21
N MET A 225 -11.52 -2.16 3.76
CA MET A 225 -12.43 -2.11 2.61
C MET A 225 -11.73 -2.56 1.31
N ASP A 226 -10.51 -2.11 1.07
CA ASP A 226 -9.71 -2.47 -0.11
C ASP A 226 -9.39 -3.97 -0.20
N THR A 227 -9.31 -4.65 0.95
CA THR A 227 -9.06 -6.10 1.01
C THR A 227 -10.33 -6.94 1.06
N LEU A 228 -11.40 -6.42 1.66
CA LEU A 228 -12.68 -7.13 1.83
C LEU A 228 -13.56 -7.01 0.59
N SER A 229 -13.57 -5.85 -0.07
CA SER A 229 -14.45 -5.58 -1.23
C SER A 229 -14.23 -6.59 -2.37
N PRO A 230 -12.97 -6.90 -2.81
CA PRO A 230 -12.72 -7.92 -3.81
C PRO A 230 -13.13 -9.34 -3.37
N LEU A 231 -13.03 -9.66 -2.06
CA LEU A 231 -13.46 -10.96 -1.54
C LEU A 231 -14.99 -11.13 -1.58
N LEU A 232 -15.73 -10.03 -1.41
CA LEU A 232 -17.21 -10.01 -1.49
C LEU A 232 -17.72 -10.00 -2.93
N GLY A 233 -16.88 -9.74 -3.92
CA GLY A 233 -17.25 -9.63 -5.32
C GLY A 233 -17.48 -8.18 -5.73
N GLU A 234 -16.41 -7.40 -5.77
CA GLU A 234 -16.44 -6.03 -6.27
C GLU A 234 -16.79 -5.98 -7.75
N SER A 235 -17.53 -4.96 -8.15
CA SER A 235 -17.83 -4.71 -9.56
C SER A 235 -16.54 -4.45 -10.36
N PRO A 236 -16.41 -5.00 -11.58
CA PRO A 236 -15.26 -4.72 -12.42
C PRO A 236 -15.15 -3.23 -12.75
N SER A 237 -13.93 -2.76 -12.98
CA SER A 237 -13.72 -1.36 -13.37
C SER A 237 -14.41 -1.06 -14.71
N PRO A 238 -14.92 0.16 -14.92
CA PRO A 238 -15.53 0.56 -16.19
C PRO A 238 -14.58 0.35 -17.38
N GLU A 239 -13.28 0.58 -17.18
CA GLU A 239 -12.26 0.41 -18.21
C GLU A 239 -12.11 -1.07 -18.62
N LEU A 240 -12.22 -2.01 -17.66
CA LEU A 240 -12.17 -3.44 -17.95
C LEU A 240 -13.41 -3.88 -18.72
N VAL A 241 -14.59 -3.40 -18.32
CA VAL A 241 -15.86 -3.69 -19.01
C VAL A 241 -15.79 -3.21 -20.46
N GLU A 242 -15.37 -1.95 -20.68
CA GLU A 242 -15.22 -1.38 -22.00
C GLU A 242 -14.20 -2.15 -22.85
N HIS A 243 -13.08 -2.56 -22.26
CA HIS A 243 -12.06 -3.37 -22.95
C HIS A 243 -12.60 -4.72 -23.40
N ILE A 244 -13.36 -5.42 -22.51
CA ILE A 244 -14.00 -6.70 -22.87
C ILE A 244 -15.02 -6.49 -24.00
N GLU A 245 -15.87 -5.46 -23.90
CA GLU A 245 -16.86 -5.15 -24.92
C GLU A 245 -16.21 -4.86 -26.27
N GLN A 246 -15.20 -3.98 -26.30
CA GLN A 246 -14.47 -3.66 -27.54
C GLN A 246 -13.81 -4.90 -28.15
N THR A 247 -13.25 -5.77 -27.31
CA THR A 247 -12.61 -7.02 -27.74
C THR A 247 -13.63 -7.94 -28.36
N VAL A 248 -14.74 -8.22 -27.69
CA VAL A 248 -15.78 -9.15 -28.15
C VAL A 248 -16.47 -8.64 -29.40
N MET A 249 -16.87 -7.36 -29.42
CA MET A 249 -17.53 -6.73 -30.56
C MET A 249 -16.58 -6.55 -31.76
N GLY A 250 -15.28 -6.65 -31.57
CA GLY A 250 -14.29 -6.62 -32.65
C GLY A 250 -14.24 -7.90 -33.49
N TYR A 251 -14.85 -9.00 -33.04
CA TYR A 251 -14.85 -10.26 -33.78
C TYR A 251 -15.95 -10.30 -34.86
N PRO A 252 -15.61 -10.69 -36.09
CA PRO A 252 -16.57 -10.77 -37.19
C PRO A 252 -17.69 -11.76 -36.89
N GLY A 253 -18.94 -11.29 -37.05
CA GLY A 253 -20.14 -12.12 -36.84
C GLY A 253 -20.75 -12.01 -35.46
N VAL A 254 -20.15 -11.30 -34.53
CA VAL A 254 -20.76 -10.96 -33.24
C VAL A 254 -21.73 -9.79 -33.44
N LEU A 255 -22.98 -9.93 -32.97
CA LEU A 255 -24.04 -8.91 -33.03
C LEU A 255 -24.16 -8.14 -31.72
N GLY A 256 -23.90 -8.78 -30.58
CA GLY A 256 -24.02 -8.20 -29.27
C GLY A 256 -23.42 -9.09 -28.19
N MET A 257 -23.31 -8.51 -26.99
CA MET A 257 -22.96 -9.25 -25.77
C MET A 257 -23.87 -8.79 -24.62
N HIS A 258 -24.15 -9.71 -23.69
CA HIS A 258 -24.92 -9.44 -22.47
C HIS A 258 -24.50 -10.40 -21.35
N ASP A 259 -25.04 -10.13 -20.13
CA ASP A 259 -24.79 -10.92 -18.91
C ASP A 259 -23.29 -11.11 -18.61
N LEU A 260 -22.49 -10.04 -18.80
CA LEU A 260 -21.10 -10.06 -18.41
C LEU A 260 -20.96 -10.20 -16.90
N MET A 261 -20.33 -11.29 -16.47
CA MET A 261 -19.94 -11.52 -15.08
C MET A 261 -18.40 -11.61 -15.00
N VAL A 262 -17.81 -10.83 -14.09
CA VAL A 262 -16.37 -10.86 -13.84
C VAL A 262 -16.16 -11.31 -12.40
N HIS A 263 -15.37 -12.34 -12.22
CA HIS A 263 -15.00 -12.89 -10.91
C HIS A 263 -13.53 -12.60 -10.64
N ASP A 264 -13.25 -11.90 -9.54
CA ASP A 264 -11.90 -11.67 -9.07
C ASP A 264 -11.45 -12.81 -8.15
N TYR A 265 -10.37 -13.48 -8.55
CA TYR A 265 -9.70 -14.52 -7.75
C TYR A 265 -8.34 -14.07 -7.21
N GLY A 266 -8.06 -12.77 -7.24
CA GLY A 266 -6.86 -12.15 -6.72
C GLY A 266 -6.18 -11.25 -7.76
N PRO A 267 -5.21 -10.43 -7.36
CA PRO A 267 -4.56 -9.49 -8.25
C PRO A 267 -4.02 -10.13 -9.53
N GLY A 268 -4.53 -9.66 -10.67
CA GLY A 268 -4.17 -10.19 -11.99
C GLY A 268 -4.77 -11.56 -12.35
N HIS A 269 -5.70 -12.08 -11.55
CA HIS A 269 -6.42 -13.33 -11.81
C HIS A 269 -7.93 -13.08 -11.82
N GLN A 270 -8.44 -12.72 -12.96
CA GLN A 270 -9.87 -12.48 -13.19
C GLN A 270 -10.40 -13.46 -14.22
N PHE A 271 -11.63 -13.94 -13.99
CA PHE A 271 -12.37 -14.79 -14.91
C PHE A 271 -13.64 -14.05 -15.32
N ALA A 272 -13.85 -13.91 -16.62
CA ALA A 272 -15.06 -13.33 -17.16
C ALA A 272 -15.87 -14.37 -17.89
N SER A 273 -17.19 -14.32 -17.72
CA SER A 273 -18.15 -15.07 -18.52
C SER A 273 -19.20 -14.10 -19.06
N LEU A 274 -19.63 -14.33 -20.29
CA LEU A 274 -20.62 -13.50 -20.97
C LEU A 274 -21.38 -14.31 -22.01
N HIS A 275 -22.54 -13.80 -22.41
CA HIS A 275 -23.28 -14.34 -23.54
C HIS A 275 -23.00 -13.50 -24.78
N ILE A 276 -22.82 -14.18 -25.93
CA ILE A 276 -22.54 -13.55 -27.21
C ILE A 276 -23.70 -13.84 -28.15
N GLU A 277 -24.17 -12.83 -28.85
CA GLU A 277 -25.23 -12.91 -29.83
C GLU A 277 -24.67 -13.10 -31.25
N PHE A 278 -25.20 -14.09 -31.97
CA PHE A 278 -24.89 -14.37 -33.36
C PHE A 278 -26.14 -14.34 -34.24
N PRO A 279 -26.02 -14.08 -35.57
CA PRO A 279 -27.13 -14.26 -36.51
C PRO A 279 -27.73 -15.67 -36.42
N ALA A 280 -29.05 -15.78 -36.54
CA ALA A 280 -29.75 -17.08 -36.41
C ALA A 280 -29.30 -18.11 -37.46
N GLU A 281 -28.77 -17.67 -38.60
CA GLU A 281 -28.28 -18.51 -39.69
C GLU A 281 -26.82 -18.96 -39.49
N THR A 282 -26.16 -18.51 -38.42
CA THR A 282 -24.75 -18.89 -38.14
C THR A 282 -24.69 -20.39 -37.79
N ASP A 283 -23.80 -21.11 -38.46
CA ASP A 283 -23.52 -22.52 -38.15
C ASP A 283 -23.09 -22.63 -36.66
N PRO A 284 -23.79 -23.47 -35.84
CA PRO A 284 -23.45 -23.67 -34.43
C PRO A 284 -21.99 -24.01 -34.18
N LEU A 285 -21.35 -24.78 -35.07
CA LEU A 285 -19.93 -25.16 -34.95
C LEU A 285 -19.04 -23.91 -35.09
N LYS A 286 -19.36 -23.05 -36.06
CA LYS A 286 -18.60 -21.78 -36.23
C LYS A 286 -18.79 -20.83 -35.07
N ALA A 287 -20.01 -20.73 -34.50
CA ALA A 287 -20.27 -19.93 -33.31
C ALA A 287 -19.50 -20.51 -32.09
N HIS A 288 -19.47 -21.83 -31.96
CA HIS A 288 -18.72 -22.50 -30.91
C HIS A 288 -17.20 -22.27 -31.04
N ASP A 289 -16.65 -22.43 -32.26
CA ASP A 289 -15.23 -22.18 -32.50
C ASP A 289 -14.83 -20.74 -32.18
N LEU A 290 -15.67 -19.76 -32.50
CA LEU A 290 -15.47 -18.36 -32.13
C LEU A 290 -15.47 -18.15 -30.60
N SER A 291 -16.35 -18.86 -29.88
CA SER A 291 -16.43 -18.77 -28.42
C SER A 291 -15.21 -19.38 -27.69
N LEU A 292 -14.43 -20.22 -28.37
CA LEU A 292 -13.23 -20.89 -27.86
C LEU A 292 -11.93 -20.21 -28.30
N ILE A 293 -11.96 -19.03 -28.89
CA ILE A 293 -10.76 -18.29 -29.26
C ILE A 293 -9.98 -17.96 -27.99
N HIS A 294 -8.85 -18.59 -27.82
CA HIS A 294 -7.90 -18.28 -26.76
C HIS A 294 -7.08 -17.04 -27.15
N ILE A 295 -7.15 -16.07 -26.32
CA ILE A 295 -6.36 -14.86 -26.41
C ILE A 295 -5.02 -15.04 -25.71
#